data_7917ae8c817608af0ff5cc4d2d6fa2b1
#
_entry.id   7917ae8c817608af0ff5cc4d2d6fa2b1
#
_cell.length_a   1.000
_cell.length_b   1.000
_cell.length_c   1.000
_cell.angle_alpha   90.00
_cell.angle_beta   90.00
_cell.angle_gamma   90.00
#
_symmetry.space_group_name_H-M   'P 1'
#
loop_
_entity.id
_entity.type
_entity.pdbx_description
1 polymer ?
#
loop_
_entity_poly.entity_id
_entity_poly.type
_entity_poly.pdbx_seq_one_letter_code
_entity_poly.pdbx_strand_id
1 'polypeptide(L)'
;MPVDAAEYAAALRQYAAGVVLLTVRDDIDDVGTTVTSLMSVSADPPLVAIGLAAEGYPAEVLQSIGSCAVNVLGAGQAILASRFASAGRPSARHLLESVPWRRAPVSDAIVLDGALAAMDCTVHSVVPAGTHVVVLLQVEGVPVLADGDPLVRLRGRWTDGAGAPLRRP
;
A
#
# COMPACT_ATOMS: atom_id res chain seq x y z
N MET A 1 27.50 -11.35 13.69
CA MET A 1 26.17 -11.98 13.88
C MET A 1 25.14 -11.03 13.33
N PRO A 2 24.04 -11.50 12.74
CA PRO A 2 22.95 -10.62 12.36
C PRO A 2 22.39 -9.87 13.57
N VAL A 3 21.91 -8.65 13.37
CA VAL A 3 21.21 -7.85 14.38
C VAL A 3 19.97 -8.60 14.88
N ASP A 4 19.60 -8.45 16.14
CA ASP A 4 18.36 -9.04 16.64
C ASP A 4 17.11 -8.30 16.13
N ALA A 5 15.95 -8.97 16.18
CA ALA A 5 14.72 -8.45 15.63
C ALA A 5 14.22 -7.17 16.34
N ALA A 6 14.50 -7.02 17.62
CA ALA A 6 14.07 -5.85 18.40
C ALA A 6 14.91 -4.62 18.03
N GLU A 7 16.23 -4.78 17.91
CA GLU A 7 17.14 -3.73 17.47
C GLU A 7 16.84 -3.28 16.03
N TYR A 8 16.63 -4.25 15.13
CA TYR A 8 16.19 -3.96 13.76
C TYR A 8 14.88 -3.17 13.72
N ALA A 9 13.86 -3.61 14.46
CA ALA A 9 12.59 -2.92 14.53
C ALA A 9 12.72 -1.50 15.13
N ALA A 10 13.59 -1.32 16.14
CA ALA A 10 13.87 -0.02 16.74
C ALA A 10 14.51 0.95 15.73
N ALA A 11 15.43 0.47 14.91
CA ALA A 11 16.06 1.25 13.85
C ALA A 11 15.03 1.67 12.79
N LEU A 12 14.20 0.73 12.30
CA LEU A 12 13.19 1.02 11.30
C LEU A 12 12.09 1.96 11.80
N ARG A 13 11.83 2.03 13.10
CA ARG A 13 10.90 3.02 13.68
C ARG A 13 11.36 4.46 13.49
N GLN A 14 12.65 4.71 13.28
CA GLN A 14 13.16 6.07 13.01
C GLN A 14 12.97 6.47 11.52
N TYR A 15 12.69 5.53 10.66
CA TYR A 15 12.45 5.78 9.24
C TYR A 15 11.00 6.21 9.01
N ALA A 16 10.81 7.41 8.49
CA ALA A 16 9.50 7.90 8.07
C ALA A 16 9.14 7.32 6.70
N ALA A 17 7.98 6.69 6.60
CA ALA A 17 7.52 6.10 5.35
C ALA A 17 6.14 6.62 4.96
N GLY A 18 5.95 6.92 3.69
CA GLY A 18 4.62 7.16 3.11
C GLY A 18 3.75 5.92 3.25
N VAL A 19 2.44 6.11 3.26
CA VAL A 19 1.47 5.05 3.44
C VAL A 19 0.63 4.90 2.20
N VAL A 20 0.55 3.67 1.69
CA VAL A 20 -0.30 3.36 0.55
C VAL A 20 -1.28 2.24 0.89
N LEU A 21 -2.42 2.24 0.22
CA LEU A 21 -3.34 1.11 0.17
C LEU A 21 -3.12 0.38 -1.17
N LEU A 22 -2.59 -0.83 -1.10
CA LEU A 22 -2.57 -1.76 -2.22
C LEU A 22 -3.94 -2.40 -2.34
N THR A 23 -4.49 -2.44 -3.54
CA THR A 23 -5.73 -3.16 -3.86
C THR A 23 -5.53 -4.08 -5.05
N VAL A 24 -6.10 -5.27 -4.97
CA VAL A 24 -6.05 -6.28 -6.04
C VAL A 24 -7.48 -6.73 -6.33
N ARG A 25 -7.83 -6.82 -7.60
CA ARG A 25 -9.10 -7.42 -8.01
C ARG A 25 -9.01 -8.93 -7.85
N ASP A 26 -9.96 -9.51 -7.11
CA ASP A 26 -10.12 -10.96 -7.02
C ASP A 26 -11.54 -11.31 -7.50
N ASP A 27 -11.74 -12.52 -8.00
CA ASP A 27 -13.01 -12.96 -8.59
C ASP A 27 -14.18 -12.90 -7.61
N ILE A 28 -13.93 -13.22 -6.35
CA ILE A 28 -14.95 -13.29 -5.30
C ILE A 28 -15.08 -11.95 -4.59
N ASP A 29 -13.96 -11.28 -4.31
CA ASP A 29 -13.91 -10.01 -3.57
C ASP A 29 -12.64 -9.24 -3.94
N ASP A 30 -12.55 -7.99 -3.48
CA ASP A 30 -11.33 -7.22 -3.62
C ASP A 30 -10.43 -7.42 -2.40
N VAL A 31 -9.15 -7.59 -2.64
CA VAL A 31 -8.13 -7.67 -1.60
C VAL A 31 -7.53 -6.29 -1.39
N GLY A 32 -7.38 -5.88 -0.13
CA GLY A 32 -6.71 -4.62 0.21
C GLY A 32 -5.73 -4.82 1.36
N THR A 33 -4.60 -4.13 1.34
CA THR A 33 -3.64 -4.11 2.44
C THR A 33 -2.88 -2.79 2.50
N THR A 34 -2.63 -2.32 3.73
CA THR A 34 -1.80 -1.13 3.95
C THR A 34 -0.33 -1.49 3.82
N VAL A 35 0.39 -0.72 3.02
CA VAL A 35 1.82 -0.92 2.75
C VAL A 35 2.58 0.38 3.06
N THR A 36 3.75 0.26 3.68
CA THR A 36 4.68 1.37 3.96
C THR A 36 6.04 1.17 3.30
N SER A 37 6.19 0.12 2.52
CA SER A 37 7.43 -0.27 1.84
C SER A 37 7.48 0.17 0.37
N LEU A 38 6.64 1.14 -0.03
CA LEU A 38 6.68 1.66 -1.40
C LEU A 38 8.00 2.40 -1.68
N MET A 39 8.64 2.05 -2.79
CA MET A 39 9.87 2.66 -3.26
C MET A 39 9.76 2.98 -4.76
N SER A 40 10.17 4.18 -5.16
CA SER A 40 10.39 4.51 -6.57
C SER A 40 11.66 3.79 -7.06
N VAL A 41 11.59 3.15 -8.24
CA VAL A 41 12.68 2.32 -8.78
C VAL A 41 13.22 2.90 -10.08
N SER A 42 12.37 3.21 -11.05
CA SER A 42 12.76 3.67 -12.39
C SER A 42 11.73 4.65 -12.93
N ALA A 43 12.20 5.59 -13.74
CA ALA A 43 11.34 6.52 -14.48
C ALA A 43 11.06 6.04 -15.90
N ASP A 44 11.95 5.23 -16.48
CA ASP A 44 11.80 4.67 -17.83
C ASP A 44 12.37 3.24 -17.86
N PRO A 45 11.56 2.18 -17.96
CA PRO A 45 10.11 2.24 -17.75
C PRO A 45 9.73 2.70 -16.33
N PRO A 46 8.51 3.22 -16.09
CA PRO A 46 8.09 3.69 -14.78
C PRO A 46 7.83 2.48 -13.85
N LEU A 47 8.72 2.28 -12.88
CA LEU A 47 8.67 1.16 -11.94
C LEU A 47 8.64 1.65 -10.49
N VAL A 48 7.82 0.98 -9.69
CA VAL A 48 7.84 1.07 -8.22
C VAL A 48 8.03 -0.31 -7.62
N ALA A 49 8.51 -0.39 -6.38
CA ALA A 49 8.61 -1.64 -5.64
C ALA A 49 7.82 -1.58 -4.33
N ILE A 50 7.25 -2.70 -3.93
CA ILE A 50 6.61 -2.90 -2.63
C ILE A 50 7.09 -4.21 -2.00
N GLY A 51 7.14 -4.25 -0.67
CA GLY A 51 7.39 -5.46 0.11
C GLY A 51 6.10 -6.00 0.71
N LEU A 52 5.81 -7.28 0.51
CA LEU A 52 4.66 -7.98 1.10
C LEU A 52 5.13 -9.23 1.85
N ALA A 53 4.43 -9.59 2.94
CA ALA A 53 4.69 -10.86 3.63
C ALA A 53 4.45 -12.03 2.66
N ALA A 54 5.45 -12.91 2.52
CA ALA A 54 5.44 -13.97 1.50
C ALA A 54 4.27 -14.96 1.65
N GLU A 55 3.91 -15.27 2.91
CA GLU A 55 2.78 -16.17 3.25
C GLU A 55 1.45 -15.40 3.41
N GLY A 56 1.44 -14.11 3.10
CA GLY A 56 0.25 -13.26 3.23
C GLY A 56 -0.68 -13.39 2.02
N TYR A 57 -1.99 -13.51 2.27
CA TYR A 57 -3.01 -13.58 1.22
C TYR A 57 -2.88 -12.46 0.15
N PRO A 58 -2.58 -11.18 0.50
CA PRO A 58 -2.37 -10.15 -0.51
C PRO A 58 -1.21 -10.44 -1.49
N ALA A 59 -0.13 -11.09 -1.02
CA ALA A 59 0.99 -11.46 -1.87
C ALA A 59 0.63 -12.60 -2.82
N GLU A 60 -0.11 -13.60 -2.34
CA GLU A 60 -0.61 -14.73 -3.12
C GLU A 60 -1.53 -14.25 -4.25
N VAL A 61 -2.55 -13.45 -3.90
CA VAL A 61 -3.51 -12.94 -4.89
C VAL A 61 -2.83 -12.02 -5.91
N LEU A 62 -1.95 -11.11 -5.47
CA LEU A 62 -1.23 -10.24 -6.39
C LEU A 62 -0.38 -11.02 -7.40
N GLN A 63 0.30 -12.07 -6.96
CA GLN A 63 1.10 -12.92 -7.84
C GLN A 63 0.23 -13.72 -8.82
N SER A 64 -0.94 -14.17 -8.39
CA SER A 64 -1.89 -14.90 -9.24
C SER A 64 -2.55 -14.01 -10.28
N ILE A 65 -3.00 -12.82 -9.89
CA ILE A 65 -3.73 -11.88 -10.76
C ILE A 65 -2.77 -11.10 -11.66
N GLY A 66 -1.59 -10.72 -11.16
CA GLY A 66 -0.56 -10.02 -11.94
C GLY A 66 -0.80 -8.52 -12.13
N SER A 67 -1.80 -7.93 -11.46
CA SER A 67 -2.09 -6.49 -11.55
C SER A 67 -2.73 -5.95 -10.27
N CYS A 68 -2.61 -4.63 -10.03
CA CYS A 68 -3.10 -3.99 -8.82
C CYS A 68 -3.25 -2.48 -8.99
N ALA A 69 -3.86 -1.83 -8.00
CA ALA A 69 -3.75 -0.40 -7.83
C ALA A 69 -3.03 -0.06 -6.51
N VAL A 70 -2.18 0.96 -6.56
CA VAL A 70 -1.47 1.50 -5.41
C VAL A 70 -1.99 2.91 -5.14
N ASN A 71 -2.73 3.06 -4.03
CA ASN A 71 -3.35 4.33 -3.64
C ASN A 71 -2.50 5.03 -2.58
N VAL A 72 -1.93 6.18 -2.88
CA VAL A 72 -1.17 7.01 -1.92
C VAL A 72 -2.16 7.72 -1.00
N LEU A 73 -2.10 7.42 0.29
CA LEU A 73 -3.08 7.92 1.26
C LEU A 73 -2.73 9.32 1.76
N GLY A 74 -3.76 10.16 1.88
CA GLY A 74 -3.68 11.44 2.56
C GLY A 74 -3.84 11.33 4.08
N ALA A 75 -3.44 12.38 4.82
CA ALA A 75 -3.49 12.44 6.27
C ALA A 75 -4.87 12.15 6.86
N GLY A 76 -5.95 12.54 6.19
CA GLY A 76 -7.32 12.25 6.59
C GLY A 76 -7.73 10.77 6.52
N GLN A 77 -6.90 9.90 5.93
CA GLN A 77 -7.18 8.48 5.72
C GLN A 77 -6.51 7.56 6.74
N ALA A 78 -6.03 8.08 7.88
CA ALA A 78 -5.35 7.30 8.94
C ALA A 78 -6.21 6.16 9.49
N ILE A 79 -7.52 6.37 9.65
CA ILE A 79 -8.46 5.33 10.12
C ILE A 79 -8.57 4.22 9.08
N LEU A 80 -8.68 4.58 7.81
CA LEU A 80 -8.72 3.62 6.71
C LEU A 80 -7.44 2.78 6.67
N ALA A 81 -6.27 3.42 6.75
CA ALA A 81 -4.98 2.74 6.82
C ALA A 81 -4.91 1.75 8.00
N SER A 82 -5.41 2.13 9.18
CA SER A 82 -5.44 1.27 10.36
C SER A 82 -6.31 0.03 10.13
N ARG A 83 -7.47 0.18 9.51
CA ARG A 83 -8.39 -0.94 9.22
C ARG A 83 -7.75 -1.95 8.27
N PHE A 84 -7.10 -1.49 7.21
CA PHE A 84 -6.42 -2.35 6.24
C PHE A 84 -5.09 -2.93 6.73
N ALA A 85 -4.51 -2.39 7.82
CA ALA A 85 -3.34 -2.95 8.48
C ALA A 85 -3.67 -4.06 9.49
N SER A 86 -4.94 -4.21 9.89
CA SER A 86 -5.36 -5.17 10.92
C SER A 86 -5.39 -6.60 10.38
N ALA A 87 -4.95 -7.56 11.20
CA ALA A 87 -5.13 -8.98 10.91
C ALA A 87 -6.61 -9.37 11.03
N GLY A 88 -7.05 -10.35 10.23
CA GLY A 88 -8.44 -10.84 10.27
C GLY A 88 -9.49 -9.81 9.84
N ARG A 89 -9.07 -8.78 9.08
CA ARG A 89 -9.97 -7.74 8.58
C ARG A 89 -11.04 -8.30 7.64
N PRO A 90 -12.22 -7.66 7.59
CA PRO A 90 -13.24 -7.96 6.59
C PRO A 90 -12.77 -7.71 5.16
N SER A 91 -13.61 -8.06 4.19
CA SER A 91 -13.36 -7.79 2.77
C SER A 91 -13.07 -6.30 2.49
N ALA A 92 -12.31 -6.03 1.44
CA ALA A 92 -11.98 -4.66 1.06
C ALA A 92 -13.25 -3.85 0.74
N ARG A 93 -14.24 -4.45 0.07
CA ARG A 93 -15.50 -3.77 -0.25
C ARG A 93 -16.29 -3.37 0.99
N HIS A 94 -16.33 -4.24 2.01
CA HIS A 94 -16.98 -3.91 3.27
C HIS A 94 -16.27 -2.75 4.00
N LEU A 95 -14.94 -2.76 4.04
CA LEU A 95 -14.17 -1.66 4.64
C LEU A 95 -14.33 -0.32 3.89
N LEU A 96 -14.70 -0.37 2.61
CA LEU A 96 -14.85 0.79 1.72
C LEU A 96 -16.31 1.18 1.45
N GLU A 97 -17.30 0.61 2.14
CA GLU A 97 -18.72 0.92 1.93
C GLU A 97 -19.05 2.42 1.97
N SER A 98 -18.36 3.17 2.83
CA SER A 98 -18.55 4.62 2.99
C SER A 98 -17.46 5.47 2.34
N VAL A 99 -16.56 4.87 1.59
CA VAL A 99 -15.43 5.55 0.94
C VAL A 99 -15.66 5.55 -0.56
N PRO A 100 -15.69 6.71 -1.23
CA PRO A 100 -15.82 6.77 -2.68
C PRO A 100 -14.62 6.13 -3.39
N TRP A 101 -14.91 5.24 -4.34
CA TRP A 101 -13.91 4.56 -5.14
C TRP A 101 -14.46 4.18 -6.52
N ARG A 102 -13.56 3.89 -7.44
CA ARG A 102 -13.85 3.38 -8.78
C ARG A 102 -12.88 2.30 -9.21
N ARG A 103 -13.13 1.67 -10.34
CA ARG A 103 -12.21 0.68 -10.93
C ARG A 103 -11.08 1.37 -11.69
N ALA A 104 -9.89 0.81 -11.55
CA ALA A 104 -8.74 1.18 -12.36
C ALA A 104 -8.91 0.67 -13.80
N PRO A 105 -8.44 1.43 -14.81
CA PRO A 105 -8.67 1.07 -16.22
C PRO A 105 -7.96 -0.21 -16.68
N VAL A 106 -6.81 -0.55 -16.12
CA VAL A 106 -5.99 -1.70 -16.53
C VAL A 106 -6.18 -2.88 -15.59
N SER A 107 -6.01 -2.67 -14.28
CA SER A 107 -6.04 -3.75 -13.29
C SER A 107 -7.45 -4.11 -12.81
N ASP A 108 -8.47 -3.30 -13.10
CA ASP A 108 -9.81 -3.39 -12.50
C ASP A 108 -9.81 -3.38 -10.96
N ALA A 109 -8.67 -3.06 -10.35
CA ALA A 109 -8.52 -2.91 -8.90
C ALA A 109 -9.21 -1.62 -8.40
N ILE A 110 -9.40 -1.53 -7.07
CA ILE A 110 -10.04 -0.35 -6.47
C ILE A 110 -9.07 0.84 -6.45
N VAL A 111 -9.53 1.96 -6.99
CA VAL A 111 -8.89 3.27 -6.88
C VAL A 111 -9.75 4.17 -6.00
N LEU A 112 -9.15 4.71 -4.94
CA LEU A 112 -9.84 5.63 -4.01
C LEU A 112 -9.93 7.03 -4.62
N ASP A 113 -11.12 7.60 -4.71
CA ASP A 113 -11.31 8.96 -5.25
C ASP A 113 -10.66 10.04 -4.37
N GLY A 114 -10.50 9.78 -3.07
CA GLY A 114 -9.82 10.67 -2.12
C GLY A 114 -8.34 10.38 -1.88
N ALA A 115 -7.69 9.54 -2.68
CA ALA A 115 -6.24 9.36 -2.62
C ALA A 115 -5.50 10.60 -3.14
N LEU A 116 -4.27 10.84 -2.66
CA LEU A 116 -3.41 11.89 -3.24
C LEU A 116 -2.90 11.49 -4.62
N ALA A 117 -2.59 10.22 -4.79
CA ALA A 117 -2.29 9.64 -6.09
C ALA A 117 -2.77 8.19 -6.12
N ALA A 118 -3.14 7.69 -7.29
CA ALA A 118 -3.31 6.26 -7.49
C ALA A 118 -2.54 5.85 -8.74
N MET A 119 -1.82 4.75 -8.64
CA MET A 119 -1.09 4.13 -9.73
C MET A 119 -1.77 2.83 -10.08
N ASP A 120 -2.15 2.68 -11.35
CA ASP A 120 -2.67 1.44 -11.93
C ASP A 120 -1.50 0.65 -12.48
N CYS A 121 -1.28 -0.58 -11.98
CA CYS A 121 -0.02 -1.28 -12.16
C CYS A 121 -0.19 -2.73 -12.61
N THR A 122 0.82 -3.21 -13.34
CA THR A 122 1.03 -4.64 -13.62
C THR A 122 2.27 -5.14 -12.88
N VAL A 123 2.29 -6.43 -12.52
CA VAL A 123 3.46 -7.06 -11.89
C VAL A 123 4.56 -7.24 -12.94
N HIS A 124 5.69 -6.55 -12.74
CA HIS A 124 6.87 -6.69 -13.58
C HIS A 124 7.72 -7.89 -13.17
N SER A 125 8.00 -8.04 -11.88
CA SER A 125 8.73 -9.19 -11.33
C SER A 125 8.54 -9.32 -9.83
N VAL A 126 8.80 -10.53 -9.30
CA VAL A 126 8.73 -10.85 -7.87
C VAL A 126 10.06 -11.44 -7.43
N VAL A 127 10.63 -10.91 -6.35
CA VAL A 127 11.91 -11.35 -5.79
C VAL A 127 11.71 -11.82 -4.36
N PRO A 128 12.01 -13.09 -4.03
CA PRO A 128 11.99 -13.57 -2.65
C PRO A 128 13.00 -12.80 -1.78
N ALA A 129 12.58 -12.38 -0.58
CA ALA A 129 13.36 -11.56 0.34
C ALA A 129 13.11 -11.96 1.81
N GLY A 130 13.65 -13.11 2.22
CA GLY A 130 13.44 -13.64 3.57
C GLY A 130 11.97 -14.02 3.83
N THR A 131 11.33 -13.42 4.83
CA THR A 131 9.91 -13.63 5.14
C THR A 131 8.96 -12.82 4.25
N HIS A 132 9.50 -12.07 3.30
CA HIS A 132 8.75 -11.21 2.41
C HIS A 132 9.08 -11.53 0.93
N VAL A 133 8.28 -10.97 0.05
CA VAL A 133 8.59 -10.81 -1.37
C VAL A 133 8.68 -9.33 -1.70
N VAL A 134 9.62 -8.96 -2.54
CA VAL A 134 9.67 -7.64 -3.18
C VAL A 134 9.02 -7.76 -4.54
N VAL A 135 7.93 -7.04 -4.74
CA VAL A 135 7.21 -7.01 -6.01
C VAL A 135 7.56 -5.73 -6.73
N LEU A 136 8.16 -5.84 -7.92
CA LEU A 136 8.31 -4.72 -8.83
C LEU A 136 7.04 -4.59 -9.66
N LEU A 137 6.50 -3.38 -9.68
CA LEU A 137 5.27 -3.04 -10.37
C LEU A 137 5.58 -2.03 -11.47
N GLN A 138 5.13 -2.30 -12.68
CA GLN A 138 5.14 -1.33 -13.76
C GLN A 138 3.90 -0.47 -13.66
N VAL A 139 4.07 0.85 -13.67
CA VAL A 139 2.98 1.81 -13.62
C VAL A 139 2.44 2.02 -15.02
N GLU A 140 1.21 1.58 -15.28
CA GLU A 140 0.53 1.68 -16.57
C GLU A 140 -0.27 2.99 -16.70
N GLY A 141 -0.65 3.59 -15.55
CA GLY A 141 -1.39 4.84 -15.52
C GLY A 141 -1.50 5.44 -14.13
N VAL A 142 -1.88 6.73 -14.09
CA VAL A 142 -2.10 7.48 -12.85
C VAL A 142 -3.53 8.04 -12.87
N PRO A 143 -4.55 7.22 -12.52
CA PRO A 143 -5.95 7.63 -12.59
C PRO A 143 -6.34 8.71 -11.56
N VAL A 144 -5.58 8.89 -10.49
CA VAL A 144 -5.75 9.95 -9.49
C VAL A 144 -4.45 10.67 -9.26
N LEU A 145 -4.49 11.99 -9.25
CA LEU A 145 -3.41 12.88 -8.83
C LEU A 145 -4.03 14.15 -8.23
N ALA A 146 -3.77 14.40 -6.96
CA ALA A 146 -4.31 15.53 -6.19
C ALA A 146 -3.27 16.07 -5.22
N ASP A 147 -3.39 17.35 -4.88
CA ASP A 147 -2.58 17.96 -3.83
C ASP A 147 -3.17 17.66 -2.44
N GLY A 148 -2.31 17.58 -1.43
CA GLY A 148 -2.71 17.39 -0.05
C GLY A 148 -1.57 16.91 0.85
N ASP A 149 -1.85 16.83 2.15
CA ASP A 149 -0.89 16.35 3.14
C ASP A 149 -0.83 14.82 3.11
N PRO A 150 0.35 14.20 2.91
CA PRO A 150 0.48 12.76 2.85
C PRO A 150 0.32 12.13 4.25
N LEU A 151 -0.24 10.92 4.27
CA LEU A 151 -0.20 10.07 5.45
C LEU A 151 1.19 9.44 5.58
N VAL A 152 1.80 9.59 6.76
CA VAL A 152 3.15 9.11 7.06
C VAL A 152 3.12 8.17 8.26
N ARG A 153 3.88 7.09 8.19
CA ARG A 153 4.18 6.20 9.31
C ARG A 153 5.51 6.58 9.94
N LEU A 154 5.49 7.05 11.17
CA LEU A 154 6.69 7.42 11.93
C LEU A 154 6.59 6.95 13.36
N ARG A 155 7.63 6.27 13.86
CA ARG A 155 7.72 5.76 15.25
C ARG A 155 6.49 4.97 15.70
N GLY A 156 5.92 4.18 14.79
CA GLY A 156 4.73 3.38 15.05
C GLY A 156 3.43 4.19 15.11
N ARG A 157 3.40 5.45 14.66
CA ARG A 157 2.23 6.33 14.65
C ARG A 157 1.90 6.78 13.23
N TRP A 158 0.63 7.14 13.02
CA TRP A 158 0.21 7.89 11.85
C TRP A 158 0.45 9.37 12.09
N THR A 159 1.07 10.05 11.15
CA THR A 159 1.34 11.49 11.17
C THR A 159 0.99 12.10 9.81
N ASP A 160 0.84 13.41 9.76
CA ASP A 160 0.85 14.16 8.50
C ASP A 160 2.28 14.36 7.97
N GLY A 161 2.41 14.96 6.81
CA GLY A 161 3.71 15.26 6.20
C GLY A 161 4.59 16.24 7.00
N ALA A 162 4.00 17.01 7.93
CA ALA A 162 4.71 17.89 8.85
C ALA A 162 5.15 17.17 10.13
N GLY A 163 4.79 15.88 10.29
CA GLY A 163 5.13 15.08 11.46
C GLY A 163 4.20 15.26 12.66
N ALA A 164 3.11 16.01 12.51
CA ALA A 164 2.12 16.15 13.57
C ALA A 164 1.36 14.83 13.79
N PRO A 165 1.17 14.38 15.07
CA PRO A 165 0.43 13.16 15.35
C PRO A 165 -1.03 13.28 14.94
N LEU A 166 -1.51 12.32 14.16
CA LEU A 166 -2.94 12.21 13.84
C LEU A 166 -3.68 11.45 14.93
N ARG A 167 -4.94 11.81 15.17
CA ARG A 167 -5.77 11.15 16.19
C ARG A 167 -5.91 9.67 15.84
N ARG A 168 -5.78 8.83 16.86
CA ARG A 168 -6.15 7.41 16.75
C ARG A 168 -7.67 7.30 16.76
N PRO A 169 -8.23 6.32 16.04
CA PRO A 169 -9.65 5.99 16.13
C PRO A 169 -10.05 5.57 17.53
#